data_77ab30c58bad6747e0f0417bb74617ec
#
_entry.id   77ab30c58bad6747e0f0417bb74617ec
#
_cell.length_a   1.000
_cell.length_b   1.000
_cell.length_c   1.000
_cell.angle_alpha   90.00
_cell.angle_beta   90.00
_cell.angle_gamma   90.00
#
_symmetry.space_group_name_H-M   'P 1'
#
loop_
_entity.id
_entity.type
_entity.pdbx_description
1 polymer ?
#
loop_
_entity_poly.entity_id
_entity_poly.type
_entity_poly.pdbx_seq_one_letter_code
_entity_poly.pdbx_strand_id
1 'polypeptide(L)'
;MNESAKKYCENCLSKQIIIHAETINKIIEQCLIEFPSTNTQQLKEYLHQYCQEKAFRNSRANIGEKSSATDEEINIAIERSAMCYPTIDKKQLHIELLKLYNVRQEEYKMLFDNERNTPWLLDFKANHQNSDWKFWNRYITYLQNSKNFAPKVINEIDRLTDDILDKLYDPTIHNVKGIDKKGLVVGQVQSGKTANYTGLICKAADAGFNLIIVLAGMHNNLRSQTQHRLDEDFLGFDTAHERAWQTNGTNRIGVGVLDNNNTAISITTIKSDFKKSLADSLGISFDIQTPLLLVVKKNTTVLKRLNTWLLSQTQEINGEKRITNKSLLIIDDEADNASINTKKADEAPTAINGWIRKIAGHFYRFGYVGYTATPFANIFIPLDKDDLFPRAFIINLPAPSNYIGAEKIFGTSLEVNDTNDDLLPIVRRINDYQSFFPDSHKKDDEPPTSLPISLQTAIKCFIVTCAIRIARGQTDKHNSMLI
;
A
#
# COMPACT_ATOMS: atom_id res chain seq x y z
N MET A 1 -22.91 3.11 -15.86
CA MET A 1 -23.55 4.44 -15.77
C MET A 1 -22.59 5.48 -16.34
N ASN A 2 -23.10 6.53 -17.02
CA ASN A 2 -22.28 7.60 -17.59
C ASN A 2 -21.58 8.40 -16.48
N GLU A 3 -20.26 8.63 -16.59
CA GLU A 3 -19.44 9.33 -15.60
C GLU A 3 -19.87 10.80 -15.41
N SER A 4 -20.30 11.45 -16.49
CA SER A 4 -20.82 12.81 -16.46
C SER A 4 -22.14 12.92 -15.66
N ALA A 5 -23.01 11.91 -15.76
CA ALA A 5 -24.25 11.84 -14.97
C ALA A 5 -23.98 11.63 -13.48
N LYS A 6 -22.98 10.81 -13.12
CA LYS A 6 -22.52 10.67 -11.73
C LYS A 6 -22.07 11.99 -11.14
N LYS A 7 -21.14 12.64 -11.82
CA LYS A 7 -20.57 13.93 -11.39
C LYS A 7 -21.61 15.04 -11.26
N TYR A 8 -22.59 15.05 -12.15
CA TYR A 8 -23.73 15.97 -12.05
C TYR A 8 -24.53 15.75 -10.76
N CYS A 9 -24.89 14.50 -10.47
CA CYS A 9 -25.64 14.16 -9.27
C CYS A 9 -24.86 14.46 -7.99
N GLU A 10 -23.57 14.14 -7.94
CA GLU A 10 -22.70 14.46 -6.81
C GLU A 10 -22.63 15.96 -6.54
N ASN A 11 -22.49 16.78 -7.59
CA ASN A 11 -22.48 18.23 -7.47
C ASN A 11 -23.82 18.77 -6.96
N CYS A 12 -24.95 18.17 -7.35
CA CYS A 12 -26.26 18.56 -6.84
C CYS A 12 -26.44 18.19 -5.36
N LEU A 13 -26.01 16.99 -4.98
CA LEU A 13 -26.10 16.49 -3.60
C LEU A 13 -25.13 17.20 -2.64
N SER A 14 -23.94 17.57 -3.09
CA SER A 14 -22.95 18.27 -2.26
C SER A 14 -23.40 19.63 -1.77
N LYS A 15 -24.41 20.23 -2.41
CA LYS A 15 -25.02 21.52 -2.04
C LYS A 15 -26.16 21.39 -1.01
N GLN A 16 -26.55 20.15 -0.67
CA GLN A 16 -27.65 19.88 0.24
C GLN A 16 -27.15 19.58 1.65
N ILE A 17 -27.78 20.16 2.66
CA ILE A 17 -27.49 19.88 4.08
C ILE A 17 -28.22 18.60 4.51
N ILE A 18 -29.45 18.42 4.08
CA ILE A 18 -30.29 17.25 4.35
C ILE A 18 -30.73 16.66 3.01
N ILE A 19 -30.61 15.37 2.83
CA ILE A 19 -30.90 14.67 1.56
C ILE A 19 -32.15 13.79 1.76
N HIS A 20 -33.35 14.37 1.57
CA HIS A 20 -34.61 13.62 1.59
C HIS A 20 -34.83 12.81 0.30
N ALA A 21 -35.73 11.82 0.38
CA ALA A 21 -36.13 11.02 -0.79
C ALA A 21 -36.67 11.88 -1.94
N GLU A 22 -37.42 12.95 -1.63
CA GLU A 22 -37.90 13.89 -2.62
C GLU A 22 -36.77 14.63 -3.34
N THR A 23 -35.72 15.01 -2.61
CA THR A 23 -34.52 15.65 -3.17
C THR A 23 -33.82 14.71 -4.14
N ILE A 24 -33.66 13.44 -3.77
CA ILE A 24 -33.09 12.42 -4.63
C ILE A 24 -33.90 12.23 -5.91
N ASN A 25 -35.23 12.14 -5.80
CA ASN A 25 -36.13 12.01 -6.96
C ASN A 25 -36.04 13.22 -7.90
N LYS A 26 -35.99 14.45 -7.39
CA LYS A 26 -35.79 15.66 -8.20
C LYS A 26 -34.45 15.66 -8.93
N ILE A 27 -33.37 15.23 -8.27
CA ILE A 27 -32.04 15.12 -8.89
C ILE A 27 -32.06 14.07 -9.99
N ILE A 28 -32.75 12.95 -9.80
CA ILE A 28 -32.91 11.91 -10.80
C ILE A 28 -33.63 12.46 -12.03
N GLU A 29 -34.77 13.12 -11.84
CA GLU A 29 -35.53 13.73 -12.93
C GLU A 29 -34.68 14.73 -13.73
N GLN A 30 -33.98 15.63 -13.06
CA GLN A 30 -33.11 16.62 -13.70
C GLN A 30 -31.91 15.94 -14.43
N CYS A 31 -31.30 14.93 -13.81
CA CYS A 31 -30.20 14.19 -14.43
C CYS A 31 -30.68 13.45 -15.70
N LEU A 32 -31.87 12.90 -15.73
CA LEU A 32 -32.42 12.23 -16.90
C LEU A 32 -32.77 13.19 -18.04
N ILE A 33 -33.07 14.45 -17.73
CA ILE A 33 -33.24 15.51 -18.75
C ILE A 33 -31.91 15.85 -19.39
N GLU A 34 -30.85 16.03 -18.59
CA GLU A 34 -29.51 16.37 -19.08
C GLU A 34 -28.80 15.18 -19.74
N PHE A 35 -29.06 13.95 -19.26
CA PHE A 35 -28.43 12.71 -19.72
C PHE A 35 -29.47 11.63 -20.03
N PRO A 36 -30.25 11.75 -21.14
CA PRO A 36 -31.40 10.86 -21.43
C PRO A 36 -31.05 9.37 -21.60
N SER A 37 -29.80 9.05 -21.90
CA SER A 37 -29.32 7.66 -22.07
C SER A 37 -29.03 6.96 -20.75
N THR A 38 -29.19 7.63 -19.59
CA THR A 38 -28.87 7.07 -18.28
C THR A 38 -29.98 6.14 -17.80
N ASN A 39 -29.61 4.94 -17.34
CA ASN A 39 -30.57 4.00 -16.76
C ASN A 39 -31.03 4.48 -15.38
N THR A 40 -32.33 4.68 -15.22
CA THR A 40 -32.96 5.20 -14.00
C THR A 40 -32.71 4.32 -12.78
N GLN A 41 -32.75 2.99 -12.94
CA GLN A 41 -32.53 2.07 -11.83
C GLN A 41 -31.07 2.11 -11.35
N GLN A 42 -30.11 2.11 -12.26
CA GLN A 42 -28.69 2.28 -11.93
C GLN A 42 -28.40 3.60 -11.25
N LEU A 43 -29.10 4.68 -11.65
CA LEU A 43 -28.94 5.98 -11.04
C LEU A 43 -29.50 6.01 -9.60
N LYS A 44 -30.65 5.37 -9.35
CA LYS A 44 -31.21 5.23 -8.00
C LYS A 44 -30.29 4.45 -7.07
N GLU A 45 -29.77 3.32 -7.53
CA GLU A 45 -28.82 2.49 -6.78
C GLU A 45 -27.55 3.28 -6.43
N TYR A 46 -27.00 4.00 -7.41
CA TYR A 46 -25.83 4.85 -7.21
C TYR A 46 -26.07 5.94 -6.15
N LEU A 47 -27.20 6.65 -6.24
CA LEU A 47 -27.52 7.73 -5.29
C LEU A 47 -27.77 7.19 -3.88
N HIS A 48 -28.40 6.02 -3.77
CA HIS A 48 -28.54 5.34 -2.47
C HIS A 48 -27.19 4.98 -1.88
N GLN A 49 -26.31 4.38 -2.66
CA GLN A 49 -24.94 4.05 -2.24
C GLN A 49 -24.16 5.31 -1.85
N TYR A 50 -24.26 6.38 -2.61
CA TYR A 50 -23.62 7.67 -2.28
C TYR A 50 -24.09 8.20 -0.92
N CYS A 51 -25.41 8.18 -0.65
CA CYS A 51 -25.95 8.59 0.65
C CYS A 51 -25.46 7.70 1.79
N GLN A 52 -25.38 6.39 1.57
CA GLN A 52 -24.88 5.42 2.55
C GLN A 52 -23.41 5.70 2.89
N GLU A 53 -22.56 5.93 1.89
CA GLU A 53 -21.14 6.29 2.08
C GLU A 53 -20.96 7.62 2.82
N LYS A 54 -21.78 8.62 2.50
CA LYS A 54 -21.75 9.92 3.20
C LYS A 54 -22.19 9.77 4.65
N ALA A 55 -23.23 8.99 4.92
CA ALA A 55 -23.68 8.70 6.27
C ALA A 55 -22.63 7.93 7.08
N PHE A 56 -21.93 6.99 6.46
CA PHE A 56 -20.83 6.29 7.09
C PHE A 56 -19.71 7.26 7.53
N ARG A 57 -19.28 8.16 6.63
CA ARG A 57 -18.26 9.19 6.93
C ARG A 57 -18.72 10.16 8.01
N ASN A 58 -20.00 10.56 7.97
CA ASN A 58 -20.58 11.44 8.98
C ASN A 58 -20.64 10.74 10.35
N SER A 59 -21.05 9.46 10.40
CA SER A 59 -21.06 8.68 11.64
C SER A 59 -19.64 8.52 12.22
N ARG A 60 -18.62 8.29 11.39
CA ARG A 60 -17.21 8.30 11.82
C ARG A 60 -16.80 9.64 12.43
N ALA A 61 -17.15 10.74 11.77
CA ALA A 61 -16.86 12.09 12.29
C ALA A 61 -17.56 12.36 13.62
N ASN A 62 -18.79 11.85 13.80
CA ASN A 62 -19.54 11.96 15.05
C ASN A 62 -18.94 11.10 16.19
N ILE A 63 -18.30 9.97 15.89
CA ILE A 63 -17.55 9.16 16.88
C ILE A 63 -16.22 9.85 17.23
N GLY A 64 -15.66 10.64 16.29
CA GLY A 64 -14.40 11.36 16.48
C GLY A 64 -13.17 10.48 16.28
N GLU A 65 -12.03 10.93 16.81
CA GLU A 65 -10.71 10.29 16.64
C GLU A 65 -10.46 9.08 17.54
N LYS A 66 -11.51 8.48 18.10
CA LYS A 66 -11.39 7.32 18.97
C LYS A 66 -10.88 6.10 18.20
N SER A 67 -9.98 5.35 18.81
CA SER A 67 -9.46 4.08 18.26
C SER A 67 -10.43 2.90 18.42
N SER A 68 -11.42 3.03 19.34
CA SER A 68 -12.50 2.06 19.56
C SER A 68 -13.78 2.81 19.89
N ALA A 69 -14.92 2.21 19.61
CA ALA A 69 -16.24 2.76 19.98
C ALA A 69 -17.14 1.65 20.52
N THR A 70 -17.94 1.99 21.53
CA THR A 70 -18.96 1.09 22.05
C THR A 70 -20.16 1.01 21.09
N ASP A 71 -20.97 -0.02 21.25
CA ASP A 71 -22.21 -0.20 20.47
C ASP A 71 -23.16 1.00 20.63
N GLU A 72 -23.26 1.55 21.83
CA GLU A 72 -24.05 2.73 22.13
C GLU A 72 -23.54 3.98 21.41
N GLU A 73 -22.24 4.23 21.42
CA GLU A 73 -21.61 5.37 20.69
C GLU A 73 -21.83 5.25 19.19
N ILE A 74 -21.74 4.03 18.64
CA ILE A 74 -22.03 3.77 17.23
C ILE A 74 -23.48 4.07 16.91
N ASN A 75 -24.43 3.63 17.72
CA ASN A 75 -25.85 3.88 17.53
C ASN A 75 -26.17 5.38 17.57
N ILE A 76 -25.63 6.12 18.54
CA ILE A 76 -25.80 7.58 18.63
C ILE A 76 -25.25 8.28 17.37
N ALA A 77 -24.10 7.85 16.88
CA ALA A 77 -23.50 8.43 15.67
C ALA A 77 -24.33 8.15 14.42
N ILE A 78 -24.92 6.96 14.31
CA ILE A 78 -25.84 6.59 13.23
C ILE A 78 -27.12 7.44 13.28
N GLU A 79 -27.73 7.61 14.45
CA GLU A 79 -28.93 8.43 14.57
C GLU A 79 -28.68 9.88 14.16
N ARG A 80 -27.55 10.45 14.58
CA ARG A 80 -27.13 11.80 14.11
C ARG A 80 -26.96 11.89 12.60
N SER A 81 -26.34 10.87 12.00
CA SER A 81 -26.15 10.83 10.55
C SER A 81 -27.47 10.62 9.80
N ALA A 82 -28.40 9.85 10.36
CA ALA A 82 -29.73 9.65 9.81
C ALA A 82 -30.59 10.93 9.77
N MET A 83 -30.27 11.93 10.59
CA MET A 83 -30.93 13.25 10.48
C MET A 83 -30.58 13.96 9.16
N CYS A 84 -29.35 13.77 8.65
CA CYS A 84 -28.92 14.34 7.38
C CYS A 84 -29.23 13.44 6.18
N TYR A 85 -29.32 12.14 6.40
CA TYR A 85 -29.52 11.10 5.38
C TYR A 85 -30.63 10.13 5.79
N PRO A 86 -31.91 10.53 5.78
CA PRO A 86 -33.00 9.71 6.33
C PRO A 86 -33.28 8.39 5.59
N THR A 87 -32.78 8.24 4.35
CA THR A 87 -33.03 7.08 3.48
C THR A 87 -31.98 5.97 3.58
N ILE A 88 -31.06 6.06 4.55
CA ILE A 88 -29.97 5.10 4.72
C ILE A 88 -30.42 3.79 5.39
N ASP A 89 -29.71 2.72 5.10
CA ASP A 89 -29.81 1.46 5.84
C ASP A 89 -28.99 1.55 7.13
N LYS A 90 -29.67 1.87 8.24
CA LYS A 90 -29.03 1.96 9.58
C LYS A 90 -28.44 0.63 10.04
N LYS A 91 -29.03 -0.52 9.69
CA LYS A 91 -28.51 -1.84 10.09
C LYS A 91 -27.20 -2.14 9.38
N GLN A 92 -27.16 -1.90 8.08
CA GLN A 92 -25.93 -2.05 7.30
C GLN A 92 -24.84 -1.13 7.82
N LEU A 93 -25.17 0.13 8.09
CA LEU A 93 -24.24 1.13 8.63
C LEU A 93 -23.67 0.72 10.00
N HIS A 94 -24.53 0.18 10.86
CA HIS A 94 -24.12 -0.33 12.17
C HIS A 94 -23.12 -1.48 12.05
N ILE A 95 -23.39 -2.46 11.17
CA ILE A 95 -22.48 -3.59 10.92
C ILE A 95 -21.13 -3.11 10.40
N GLU A 96 -21.13 -2.13 9.49
CA GLU A 96 -19.89 -1.59 8.92
C GLU A 96 -19.05 -0.84 9.97
N LEU A 97 -19.69 -0.04 10.82
CA LEU A 97 -19.00 0.67 11.90
C LEU A 97 -18.50 -0.29 12.99
N LEU A 98 -19.29 -1.30 13.37
CA LEU A 98 -18.83 -2.34 14.30
C LEU A 98 -17.58 -3.04 13.78
N LYS A 99 -17.55 -3.42 12.51
CA LYS A 99 -16.36 -4.03 11.90
C LYS A 99 -15.15 -3.10 11.94
N LEU A 100 -15.37 -1.80 11.78
CA LEU A 100 -14.30 -0.80 11.77
C LEU A 100 -13.70 -0.58 13.17
N TYR A 101 -14.54 -0.49 14.20
CA TYR A 101 -14.11 -0.15 15.57
C TYR A 101 -13.78 -1.36 16.45
N ASN A 102 -14.19 -2.58 16.07
CA ASN A 102 -13.89 -3.82 16.80
C ASN A 102 -12.64 -4.55 16.31
N VAL A 103 -11.83 -3.93 15.46
CA VAL A 103 -10.55 -4.50 15.04
C VAL A 103 -9.62 -4.62 16.25
N ARG A 104 -9.16 -5.84 16.54
CA ARG A 104 -8.09 -6.10 17.49
C ARG A 104 -6.78 -6.22 16.72
N GLN A 105 -5.72 -5.68 17.25
CA GLN A 105 -4.39 -5.78 16.69
C GLN A 105 -3.43 -6.14 17.80
N GLU A 106 -2.57 -7.11 17.53
CA GLU A 106 -1.51 -7.49 18.45
C GLU A 106 -0.39 -6.44 18.41
N GLU A 107 0.36 -6.34 19.48
CA GLU A 107 1.54 -5.49 19.52
C GLU A 107 2.63 -6.10 18.63
N TYR A 108 3.31 -5.25 17.84
CA TYR A 108 4.45 -5.71 17.08
C TYR A 108 5.67 -5.91 17.97
N LYS A 109 6.58 -6.76 17.51
CA LYS A 109 7.86 -7.02 18.16
C LYS A 109 8.97 -6.46 17.27
N MET A 110 9.95 -5.80 17.92
CA MET A 110 11.12 -5.26 17.25
C MET A 110 12.38 -5.82 17.88
N LEU A 111 13.27 -6.32 17.03
CA LEU A 111 14.66 -6.60 17.37
C LEU A 111 15.51 -5.49 16.78
N PHE A 112 16.38 -4.87 17.55
CA PHE A 112 17.27 -3.81 17.08
C PHE A 112 18.59 -3.80 17.83
N ASP A 113 19.62 -3.25 17.20
CA ASP A 113 20.95 -3.10 17.77
C ASP A 113 21.04 -1.74 18.49
N ASN A 114 21.07 -1.77 19.81
CA ASN A 114 21.16 -0.57 20.66
C ASN A 114 22.46 0.22 20.46
N GLU A 115 23.57 -0.45 20.16
CA GLU A 115 24.87 0.21 20.03
C GLU A 115 24.98 1.02 18.73
N ARG A 116 24.22 0.63 17.72
CA ARG A 116 24.23 1.23 16.38
C ARG A 116 23.13 2.23 16.14
N ASN A 117 22.12 2.29 16.99
CA ASN A 117 20.95 3.13 16.81
C ASN A 117 20.98 4.30 17.79
N THR A 118 21.16 5.50 17.28
CA THR A 118 20.98 6.75 18.03
C THR A 118 19.57 7.25 17.74
N PRO A 119 18.67 7.24 18.72
CA PRO A 119 17.34 7.81 18.57
C PRO A 119 17.44 9.30 18.17
N TRP A 120 16.63 9.72 17.24
CA TRP A 120 16.66 11.09 16.73
C TRP A 120 15.27 11.69 16.46
N LEU A 121 14.30 10.84 16.16
CA LEU A 121 12.99 11.27 15.67
C LEU A 121 12.19 12.04 16.74
N LEU A 122 12.33 11.67 18.01
CA LEU A 122 11.64 12.38 19.10
C LEU A 122 12.10 13.84 19.20
N ASP A 123 13.41 14.07 19.16
CA ASP A 123 13.98 15.42 19.19
C ASP A 123 13.65 16.18 17.91
N PHE A 124 13.67 15.50 16.77
CA PHE A 124 13.25 16.08 15.49
C PHE A 124 11.79 16.55 15.55
N LYS A 125 10.87 15.71 16.03
CA LYS A 125 9.46 16.07 16.20
C LYS A 125 9.24 17.21 17.19
N ALA A 126 10.00 17.27 18.27
CA ALA A 126 9.92 18.37 19.24
C ALA A 126 10.31 19.72 18.66
N ASN A 127 11.18 19.75 17.66
CA ASN A 127 11.64 20.95 16.97
C ASN A 127 10.83 21.31 15.70
N HIS A 128 9.86 20.49 15.32
CA HIS A 128 9.02 20.68 14.15
C HIS A 128 7.53 20.66 14.53
N GLN A 129 6.75 21.54 13.89
CA GLN A 129 5.31 21.58 14.15
C GLN A 129 4.59 20.41 13.45
N ASN A 130 3.43 20.04 13.95
CA ASN A 130 2.61 19.01 13.32
C ASN A 130 2.23 19.36 11.85
N SER A 131 2.14 20.64 11.53
CA SER A 131 1.92 21.15 10.18
C SER A 131 3.07 20.88 9.20
N ASP A 132 4.26 20.54 9.68
CA ASP A 132 5.42 20.25 8.85
C ASP A 132 5.38 18.83 8.29
N TRP A 133 4.60 17.94 8.90
CA TRP A 133 4.34 16.57 8.45
C TRP A 133 3.28 16.50 7.35
N LYS A 134 3.55 17.18 6.23
CA LYS A 134 2.56 17.45 5.16
C LYS A 134 2.16 16.21 4.38
N PHE A 135 3.14 15.40 3.96
CA PHE A 135 2.87 14.14 3.24
C PHE A 135 2.17 13.13 4.14
N TRP A 136 2.62 13.02 5.41
CA TRP A 136 2.01 12.13 6.38
C TRP A 136 0.57 12.54 6.72
N ASN A 137 0.32 13.79 7.04
CA ASN A 137 -1.02 14.28 7.40
C ASN A 137 -2.02 14.10 6.25
N ARG A 138 -1.57 14.33 5.01
CA ARG A 138 -2.36 14.11 3.81
C ARG A 138 -2.68 12.62 3.63
N TYR A 139 -1.71 11.75 3.83
CA TYR A 139 -1.87 10.31 3.71
C TYR A 139 -2.81 9.75 4.78
N ILE A 140 -2.65 10.14 6.04
CA ILE A 140 -3.56 9.73 7.13
C ILE A 140 -5.01 10.12 6.83
N THR A 141 -5.23 11.35 6.37
CA THR A 141 -6.56 11.84 5.99
C THR A 141 -7.15 10.99 4.85
N TYR A 142 -6.33 10.59 3.90
CA TYR A 142 -6.74 9.73 2.80
C TYR A 142 -7.09 8.30 3.27
N LEU A 143 -6.28 7.71 4.15
CA LEU A 143 -6.57 6.42 4.76
C LEU A 143 -7.89 6.45 5.55
N GLN A 144 -8.13 7.54 6.29
CA GLN A 144 -9.34 7.72 7.07
C GLN A 144 -10.58 7.88 6.21
N ASN A 145 -10.54 8.81 5.24
CA ASN A 145 -11.74 9.31 4.58
C ASN A 145 -12.04 8.61 3.25
N SER A 146 -11.02 8.06 2.59
CA SER A 146 -11.16 7.46 1.26
C SER A 146 -10.97 5.95 1.27
N LYS A 147 -10.00 5.44 2.01
CA LYS A 147 -9.75 4.00 2.12
C LYS A 147 -10.49 3.34 3.29
N ASN A 148 -11.14 4.12 4.16
CA ASN A 148 -11.92 3.64 5.31
C ASN A 148 -11.13 2.70 6.25
N PHE A 149 -9.86 3.00 6.49
CA PHE A 149 -9.06 2.23 7.44
C PHE A 149 -9.58 2.43 8.86
N ALA A 150 -9.54 1.36 9.64
CA ALA A 150 -9.89 1.42 11.06
C ALA A 150 -8.93 2.35 11.81
N PRO A 151 -9.40 3.21 12.71
CA PRO A 151 -8.55 4.14 13.45
C PRO A 151 -7.40 3.45 14.17
N LYS A 152 -7.65 2.27 14.73
CA LYS A 152 -6.61 1.47 15.40
C LYS A 152 -5.51 1.02 14.45
N VAL A 153 -5.85 0.67 13.20
CA VAL A 153 -4.88 0.29 12.18
C VAL A 153 -4.04 1.50 11.77
N ILE A 154 -4.66 2.67 11.66
CA ILE A 154 -3.97 3.93 11.34
C ILE A 154 -2.98 4.30 12.44
N ASN A 155 -3.40 4.23 13.72
CA ASN A 155 -2.53 4.51 14.85
C ASN A 155 -1.34 3.54 14.92
N GLU A 156 -1.55 2.28 14.53
CA GLU A 156 -0.47 1.30 14.47
C GLU A 156 0.49 1.57 13.32
N ILE A 157 -0.01 1.96 12.15
CA ILE A 157 0.85 2.40 11.03
C ILE A 157 1.66 3.62 11.46
N ASP A 158 1.05 4.58 12.16
CA ASP A 158 1.73 5.77 12.68
C ASP A 158 2.89 5.41 13.60
N ARG A 159 2.60 4.65 14.67
CA ARG A 159 3.59 4.22 15.65
C ARG A 159 4.72 3.41 15.00
N LEU A 160 4.36 2.43 14.17
CA LEU A 160 5.32 1.54 13.54
C LEU A 160 6.25 2.27 12.55
N THR A 161 5.70 3.19 11.77
CA THR A 161 6.51 3.98 10.82
C THR A 161 7.41 4.98 11.53
N ASP A 162 7.02 5.51 12.70
CA ASP A 162 7.90 6.29 13.56
C ASP A 162 9.08 5.45 14.06
N ASP A 163 8.80 4.26 14.59
CA ASP A 163 9.84 3.38 15.09
C ASP A 163 10.83 2.94 13.99
N ILE A 164 10.32 2.64 12.79
CA ILE A 164 11.19 2.34 11.64
C ILE A 164 12.05 3.54 11.27
N LEU A 165 11.46 4.73 11.18
CA LEU A 165 12.15 5.95 10.79
C LEU A 165 13.22 6.33 11.82
N ASP A 166 12.92 6.19 13.12
CA ASP A 166 13.88 6.43 14.21
C ASP A 166 15.12 5.51 14.14
N LYS A 167 14.95 4.26 13.64
CA LYS A 167 16.06 3.32 13.47
C LYS A 167 16.87 3.56 12.19
N LEU A 168 16.43 4.45 11.31
CA LEU A 168 17.24 4.91 10.18
C LEU A 168 18.26 5.95 10.63
N TYR A 169 18.20 7.15 10.12
CA TYR A 169 19.10 8.24 10.49
C TYR A 169 18.42 9.58 10.25
N ASP A 170 18.87 10.61 10.96
CA ASP A 170 18.44 11.99 10.73
C ASP A 170 19.00 12.49 9.38
N PRO A 171 18.14 12.73 8.38
CA PRO A 171 18.59 13.17 7.06
C PRO A 171 19.11 14.61 7.05
N THR A 172 18.88 15.40 8.09
CA THR A 172 19.32 16.80 8.19
C THR A 172 20.77 16.95 8.66
N ILE A 173 21.32 15.92 9.30
CA ILE A 173 22.70 15.92 9.78
C ILE A 173 23.66 15.65 8.63
N HIS A 174 24.40 16.66 8.16
CA HIS A 174 25.26 16.56 6.98
C HIS A 174 26.72 16.15 7.27
N ASN A 175 27.17 16.21 8.51
CA ASN A 175 28.60 16.09 8.86
C ASN A 175 29.05 14.71 9.34
N VAL A 176 28.19 13.70 9.32
CA VAL A 176 28.51 12.36 9.80
C VAL A 176 28.95 11.47 8.65
N LYS A 177 30.13 10.84 8.79
CA LYS A 177 30.66 9.89 7.81
C LYS A 177 29.82 8.62 7.76
N GLY A 178 29.53 8.14 6.53
CA GLY A 178 29.20 6.78 6.23
C GLY A 178 28.05 6.17 7.05
N ILE A 179 26.81 6.68 6.89
CA ILE A 179 25.63 6.07 7.52
C ILE A 179 25.04 5.02 6.58
N ASP A 180 25.05 3.78 7.04
CA ASP A 180 24.49 2.59 6.42
C ASP A 180 23.50 1.96 7.41
N LYS A 181 22.22 2.15 7.19
CA LYS A 181 21.13 1.59 8.01
C LYS A 181 20.29 0.63 7.19
N LYS A 182 20.31 -0.64 7.58
CA LYS A 182 19.57 -1.72 6.91
C LYS A 182 18.60 -2.38 7.88
N GLY A 183 17.33 -2.39 7.55
CA GLY A 183 16.26 -2.99 8.34
C GLY A 183 15.37 -3.93 7.54
N LEU A 184 14.58 -4.74 8.25
CA LEU A 184 13.63 -5.68 7.69
C LEU A 184 12.29 -5.56 8.39
N VAL A 185 11.22 -5.45 7.63
CA VAL A 185 9.84 -5.54 8.08
C VAL A 185 9.23 -6.85 7.59
N VAL A 186 8.89 -7.70 8.52
CA VAL A 186 8.27 -9.00 8.27
C VAL A 186 6.77 -8.87 8.46
N GLY A 187 5.97 -9.18 7.47
CA GLY A 187 4.51 -9.13 7.58
C GLY A 187 3.86 -10.16 6.68
N GLN A 188 2.75 -10.72 7.09
CA GLN A 188 2.04 -11.73 6.32
C GLN A 188 1.62 -11.20 4.92
N VAL A 189 1.31 -12.11 4.01
CA VAL A 189 0.85 -11.75 2.66
C VAL A 189 -0.43 -10.92 2.76
N GLN A 190 -0.48 -9.78 2.07
CA GLN A 190 -1.63 -8.86 2.11
C GLN A 190 -2.00 -8.31 3.51
N SER A 191 -1.07 -8.29 4.45
CA SER A 191 -1.28 -7.77 5.82
C SER A 191 -1.16 -6.26 5.96
N GLY A 192 -1.07 -5.52 4.86
CA GLY A 192 -0.94 -4.05 4.88
C GLY A 192 0.48 -3.54 4.71
N LYS A 193 1.45 -4.37 4.30
CA LYS A 193 2.85 -3.95 4.03
C LYS A 193 2.94 -2.70 3.15
N THR A 194 2.13 -2.64 2.08
CA THR A 194 2.09 -1.47 1.19
C THR A 194 1.69 -0.19 1.92
N ALA A 195 0.64 -0.24 2.75
CA ALA A 195 0.23 0.93 3.53
C ALA A 195 1.30 1.35 4.54
N ASN A 196 2.02 0.39 5.13
CA ASN A 196 3.11 0.67 6.04
C ASN A 196 4.28 1.36 5.32
N TYR A 197 4.81 0.79 4.22
CA TYR A 197 5.94 1.45 3.56
C TYR A 197 5.55 2.77 2.88
N THR A 198 4.30 2.95 2.44
CA THR A 198 3.83 4.25 1.97
C THR A 198 3.83 5.28 3.10
N GLY A 199 3.37 4.91 4.29
CA GLY A 199 3.45 5.74 5.49
C GLY A 199 4.89 6.12 5.85
N LEU A 200 5.81 5.14 5.77
CA LEU A 200 7.24 5.39 5.96
C LEU A 200 7.79 6.35 4.90
N ILE A 201 7.43 6.20 3.64
CA ILE A 201 7.82 7.11 2.55
C ILE A 201 7.33 8.53 2.82
N CYS A 202 6.06 8.70 3.24
CA CYS A 202 5.50 10.00 3.57
C CYS A 202 6.29 10.67 4.70
N LYS A 203 6.51 9.98 5.81
CA LYS A 203 7.25 10.50 6.96
C LYS A 203 8.74 10.76 6.64
N ALA A 204 9.36 9.88 5.86
CA ALA A 204 10.73 10.08 5.42
C ALA A 204 10.86 11.33 4.54
N ALA A 205 9.91 11.57 3.64
CA ALA A 205 9.88 12.78 2.81
C ALA A 205 9.72 14.04 3.66
N ASP A 206 8.82 14.02 4.65
CA ASP A 206 8.62 15.12 5.59
C ASP A 206 9.87 15.38 6.46
N ALA A 207 10.59 14.33 6.84
CA ALA A 207 11.84 14.43 7.60
C ALA A 207 13.04 14.91 6.77
N GLY A 208 12.95 14.91 5.42
CA GLY A 208 14.01 15.41 4.53
C GLY A 208 14.77 14.35 3.74
N PHE A 209 14.29 13.08 3.70
CA PHE A 209 14.76 12.13 2.68
C PHE A 209 14.29 12.60 1.31
N ASN A 210 15.22 12.98 0.47
CA ASN A 210 14.92 13.63 -0.80
C ASN A 210 15.20 12.76 -2.03
N LEU A 211 15.61 11.50 -1.83
CA LEU A 211 15.63 10.47 -2.87
C LEU A 211 15.07 9.16 -2.31
N ILE A 212 13.99 8.68 -2.92
CA ILE A 212 13.29 7.46 -2.50
C ILE A 212 13.26 6.50 -3.67
N ILE A 213 13.82 5.31 -3.49
CA ILE A 213 13.85 4.25 -4.49
C ILE A 213 13.02 3.07 -3.96
N VAL A 214 11.97 2.70 -4.69
CA VAL A 214 11.16 1.52 -4.38
C VAL A 214 11.47 0.42 -5.38
N LEU A 215 12.04 -0.68 -4.88
CA LEU A 215 12.33 -1.89 -5.65
C LEU A 215 11.07 -2.77 -5.64
N ALA A 216 10.31 -2.77 -6.73
CA ALA A 216 9.02 -3.42 -6.83
C ALA A 216 9.09 -4.66 -7.71
N GLY A 217 9.18 -5.86 -7.12
CA GLY A 217 9.14 -7.15 -7.78
C GLY A 217 10.00 -7.29 -9.04
N MET A 218 9.88 -8.42 -9.75
CA MET A 218 10.64 -8.67 -10.99
C MET A 218 9.85 -8.37 -12.26
N HIS A 219 8.52 -8.28 -12.18
CA HIS A 219 7.64 -8.15 -13.33
C HIS A 219 7.10 -6.72 -13.51
N ASN A 220 6.89 -6.32 -14.77
CA ASN A 220 6.36 -5.00 -15.09
C ASN A 220 5.00 -4.72 -14.44
N ASN A 221 4.13 -5.73 -14.36
CA ASN A 221 2.79 -5.58 -13.78
C ASN A 221 2.87 -5.21 -12.29
N LEU A 222 3.73 -5.89 -11.51
CA LEU A 222 3.93 -5.57 -10.09
C LEU A 222 4.49 -4.16 -9.92
N ARG A 223 5.50 -3.80 -10.73
CA ARG A 223 6.06 -2.45 -10.73
C ARG A 223 5.01 -1.39 -11.06
N SER A 224 4.21 -1.60 -12.13
CA SER A 224 3.13 -0.69 -12.50
C SER A 224 2.07 -0.54 -11.41
N GLN A 225 1.69 -1.63 -10.76
CA GLN A 225 0.74 -1.60 -9.64
C GLN A 225 1.31 -0.83 -8.44
N THR A 226 2.58 -1.03 -8.11
CA THR A 226 3.25 -0.28 -7.04
C THR A 226 3.36 1.20 -7.38
N GLN A 227 3.70 1.54 -8.64
CA GLN A 227 3.71 2.93 -9.10
C GLN A 227 2.33 3.57 -8.95
N HIS A 228 1.27 2.90 -9.44
CA HIS A 228 -0.09 3.42 -9.36
C HIS A 228 -0.55 3.67 -7.91
N ARG A 229 -0.22 2.74 -6.99
CA ARG A 229 -0.50 2.94 -5.56
C ARG A 229 0.23 4.15 -4.98
N LEU A 230 1.50 4.34 -5.32
CA LEU A 230 2.28 5.49 -4.86
C LEU A 230 1.86 6.79 -5.56
N ASP A 231 1.33 6.72 -6.78
CA ASP A 231 0.69 7.85 -7.45
C ASP A 231 -0.55 8.31 -6.65
N GLU A 232 -1.41 7.38 -6.21
CA GLU A 232 -2.57 7.68 -5.39
C GLU A 232 -2.23 8.10 -3.96
N ASP A 233 -1.34 7.35 -3.31
CA ASP A 233 -1.15 7.40 -1.85
C ASP A 233 -0.06 8.39 -1.42
N PHE A 234 0.89 8.75 -2.32
CA PHE A 234 2.02 9.63 -2.02
C PHE A 234 2.13 10.82 -2.97
N LEU A 235 2.18 10.60 -4.30
CA LEU A 235 2.37 11.69 -5.26
C LEU A 235 1.15 12.58 -5.39
N GLY A 236 -0.04 12.00 -5.48
CA GLY A 236 -1.31 12.70 -5.65
C GLY A 236 -1.67 13.04 -7.10
N PHE A 237 -0.96 12.46 -8.09
CA PHE A 237 -1.25 12.62 -9.51
C PHE A 237 -0.92 11.35 -10.31
N ASP A 238 -1.61 11.15 -11.44
CA ASP A 238 -1.44 10.00 -12.32
C ASP A 238 -0.21 10.19 -13.22
N THR A 239 0.83 9.37 -13.01
CA THR A 239 2.06 9.38 -13.82
C THR A 239 1.91 8.72 -15.18
N ALA A 240 0.72 8.21 -15.55
CA ALA A 240 0.47 7.71 -16.92
C ALA A 240 0.55 8.81 -17.98
N HIS A 241 0.40 10.06 -17.58
CA HIS A 241 0.53 11.25 -18.41
C HIS A 241 1.93 11.84 -18.28
N GLU A 242 2.60 12.07 -19.39
CA GLU A 242 3.92 12.71 -19.42
C GLU A 242 3.84 14.11 -18.77
N ARG A 243 4.80 14.41 -17.89
CA ARG A 243 4.85 15.66 -17.12
C ARG A 243 3.60 15.95 -16.27
N ALA A 244 2.92 14.92 -15.79
CA ALA A 244 1.73 15.06 -14.95
C ALA A 244 1.93 16.01 -13.75
N TRP A 245 3.13 16.09 -13.20
CA TRP A 245 3.52 16.98 -12.11
C TRP A 245 3.56 18.48 -12.50
N GLN A 246 3.65 18.80 -13.82
CA GLN A 246 3.62 20.19 -14.32
C GLN A 246 2.20 20.68 -14.66
N THR A 247 1.23 19.78 -14.77
CA THR A 247 -0.14 20.15 -15.16
C THR A 247 -0.92 20.64 -13.93
N ASN A 248 -1.40 21.89 -14.00
CA ASN A 248 -2.18 22.55 -12.96
C ASN A 248 -3.51 21.80 -12.66
N GLY A 249 -3.43 20.64 -12.01
CA GLY A 249 -4.54 20.05 -11.30
C GLY A 249 -5.52 19.16 -12.07
N THR A 250 -5.33 18.90 -13.39
CA THR A 250 -6.29 18.12 -14.19
C THR A 250 -6.21 16.60 -13.99
N ASN A 251 -5.08 16.07 -13.47
CA ASN A 251 -4.83 14.63 -13.30
C ASN A 251 -4.59 14.23 -11.84
N ARG A 252 -5.30 14.87 -10.91
CA ARG A 252 -5.16 14.56 -9.48
C ARG A 252 -5.93 13.31 -9.11
N ILE A 253 -5.24 12.46 -8.35
CA ILE A 253 -5.79 11.22 -7.81
C ILE A 253 -5.41 11.08 -6.34
N GLY A 254 -6.16 10.26 -5.63
CA GLY A 254 -5.82 9.88 -4.27
C GLY A 254 -5.61 11.08 -3.33
N VAL A 255 -4.45 11.11 -2.69
CA VAL A 255 -4.07 12.19 -1.75
C VAL A 255 -4.04 13.57 -2.39
N GLY A 256 -3.81 13.67 -3.70
CA GLY A 256 -3.76 14.93 -4.44
C GLY A 256 -5.12 15.64 -4.59
N VAL A 257 -6.21 14.91 -4.38
CA VAL A 257 -7.57 15.49 -4.33
C VAL A 257 -7.80 16.22 -3.01
N LEU A 258 -7.15 15.78 -1.93
CA LEU A 258 -7.28 16.36 -0.59
C LEU A 258 -6.42 17.62 -0.42
N ASP A 259 -5.18 17.55 -0.88
CA ASP A 259 -4.22 18.66 -0.81
C ASP A 259 -3.27 18.62 -2.00
N ASN A 260 -3.14 19.78 -2.64
CA ASN A 260 -2.35 19.97 -3.85
C ASN A 260 -1.05 20.76 -3.67
N ASN A 261 -0.78 21.22 -2.46
CA ASN A 261 0.38 22.07 -2.18
C ASN A 261 1.68 21.28 -1.95
N ASN A 262 1.54 19.95 -1.68
CA ASN A 262 2.68 19.09 -1.43
C ASN A 262 3.10 18.39 -2.71
N THR A 263 4.29 18.72 -3.20
CA THR A 263 4.82 18.18 -4.44
C THR A 263 5.99 17.26 -4.17
N ALA A 264 5.89 16.03 -4.68
CA ALA A 264 7.00 15.13 -4.91
C ALA A 264 7.08 14.87 -6.42
N ILE A 265 8.23 14.46 -6.91
CA ILE A 265 8.45 14.24 -8.34
C ILE A 265 8.75 12.77 -8.57
N SER A 266 8.12 12.14 -9.56
CA SER A 266 8.47 10.78 -9.98
C SER A 266 9.26 10.81 -11.28
N ILE A 267 10.41 10.11 -11.27
CA ILE A 267 11.23 9.91 -12.48
C ILE A 267 10.73 8.67 -13.25
N THR A 268 10.00 7.78 -12.60
CA THR A 268 9.33 6.62 -13.21
C THR A 268 7.84 6.88 -13.38
N THR A 269 7.18 6.14 -14.26
CA THR A 269 5.75 6.30 -14.53
C THR A 269 5.05 4.95 -14.52
N ILE A 270 3.73 4.92 -14.48
CA ILE A 270 2.96 3.67 -14.62
C ILE A 270 3.39 2.90 -15.88
N LYS A 271 3.61 3.61 -16.99
CA LYS A 271 3.97 3.02 -18.30
C LYS A 271 5.46 2.73 -18.47
N SER A 272 6.33 3.45 -17.77
CA SER A 272 7.78 3.40 -17.97
C SER A 272 8.55 3.20 -16.68
N ASP A 273 9.42 2.18 -16.68
CA ASP A 273 10.47 2.00 -15.70
C ASP A 273 11.59 3.05 -15.92
N PHE A 274 12.60 3.08 -15.05
CA PHE A 274 13.68 4.04 -15.14
C PHE A 274 14.37 4.03 -16.51
N LYS A 275 14.41 5.20 -17.14
CA LYS A 275 15.16 5.50 -18.35
C LYS A 275 15.92 6.82 -18.16
N LYS A 276 17.22 6.85 -18.49
CA LYS A 276 18.00 8.07 -18.41
C LYS A 276 17.40 9.19 -19.26
N SER A 277 16.94 8.87 -20.47
CA SER A 277 16.29 9.83 -21.35
C SER A 277 15.06 10.50 -20.73
N LEU A 278 14.30 9.76 -19.91
CA LEU A 278 13.16 10.32 -19.18
C LEU A 278 13.63 11.27 -18.07
N ALA A 279 14.63 10.87 -17.28
CA ALA A 279 15.22 11.72 -16.26
C ALA A 279 15.78 13.03 -16.87
N ASP A 280 16.49 12.92 -17.98
CA ASP A 280 17.06 14.08 -18.71
C ASP A 280 15.94 14.96 -19.31
N SER A 281 14.86 14.37 -19.85
CA SER A 281 13.74 15.12 -20.47
C SER A 281 12.88 15.89 -19.47
N LEU A 282 12.85 15.45 -18.22
CA LEU A 282 12.11 16.14 -17.16
C LEU A 282 12.78 17.49 -16.80
N GLY A 283 14.04 17.71 -17.17
CA GLY A 283 14.79 18.94 -16.86
C GLY A 283 14.93 19.18 -15.35
N ILE A 284 14.82 18.11 -14.55
CA ILE A 284 14.91 18.20 -13.10
C ILE A 284 16.37 18.20 -12.71
N SER A 285 16.79 19.28 -12.01
CA SER A 285 18.08 19.29 -11.37
C SER A 285 18.12 18.21 -10.26
N PHE A 286 19.19 17.41 -10.24
CA PHE A 286 19.39 16.43 -9.16
C PHE A 286 19.52 17.13 -7.79
N ASP A 287 19.93 18.39 -7.75
CA ASP A 287 20.11 19.17 -6.51
C ASP A 287 18.79 19.67 -5.88
N ILE A 288 17.65 19.46 -6.56
CA ILE A 288 16.34 19.87 -6.02
C ILE A 288 16.06 19.21 -4.66
N GLN A 289 15.55 19.97 -3.70
CA GLN A 289 15.22 19.45 -2.37
C GLN A 289 13.85 18.74 -2.32
N THR A 290 13.01 18.96 -3.32
CA THR A 290 11.74 18.23 -3.48
C THR A 290 12.02 16.73 -3.54
N PRO A 291 11.24 15.90 -2.80
CA PRO A 291 11.41 14.44 -2.82
C PRO A 291 11.30 13.87 -4.23
N LEU A 292 12.27 13.06 -4.63
CA LEU A 292 12.30 12.33 -5.89
C LEU A 292 11.95 10.86 -5.63
N LEU A 293 10.92 10.36 -6.31
CA LEU A 293 10.49 8.96 -6.26
C LEU A 293 10.91 8.21 -7.53
N LEU A 294 11.46 7.02 -7.35
CA LEU A 294 11.70 6.05 -8.41
C LEU A 294 11.11 4.69 -8.02
N VAL A 295 10.20 4.18 -8.83
CA VAL A 295 9.66 2.82 -8.68
C VAL A 295 10.22 1.94 -9.79
N VAL A 296 11.18 1.09 -9.43
CA VAL A 296 11.96 0.29 -10.38
C VAL A 296 11.77 -1.20 -10.14
N LYS A 297 11.74 -1.97 -11.21
CA LYS A 297 11.74 -3.44 -11.07
C LYS A 297 13.12 -3.98 -10.74
N LYS A 298 13.18 -5.10 -10.07
CA LYS A 298 14.41 -5.85 -9.76
C LYS A 298 14.93 -6.57 -11.02
N ASN A 299 15.54 -5.79 -11.91
CA ASN A 299 16.05 -6.25 -13.19
C ASN A 299 17.45 -5.67 -13.43
N THR A 300 18.40 -6.51 -13.80
CA THR A 300 19.80 -6.14 -13.97
C THR A 300 20.01 -4.98 -14.95
N THR A 301 19.27 -4.96 -16.06
CA THR A 301 19.38 -3.88 -17.07
C THR A 301 18.90 -2.54 -16.53
N VAL A 302 17.78 -2.54 -15.79
CA VAL A 302 17.21 -1.32 -15.19
C VAL A 302 18.13 -0.79 -14.09
N LEU A 303 18.55 -1.66 -13.16
CA LEU A 303 19.45 -1.31 -12.07
C LEU A 303 20.80 -0.82 -12.57
N LYS A 304 21.35 -1.44 -13.64
CA LYS A 304 22.57 -0.96 -14.29
C LYS A 304 22.41 0.45 -14.86
N ARG A 305 21.30 0.74 -15.54
CA ARG A 305 21.01 2.09 -16.07
C ARG A 305 20.89 3.12 -14.95
N LEU A 306 20.16 2.77 -13.89
CA LEU A 306 20.02 3.61 -12.70
C LEU A 306 21.39 3.88 -12.05
N ASN A 307 22.20 2.83 -11.85
CA ASN A 307 23.54 2.96 -11.31
C ASN A 307 24.41 3.90 -12.17
N THR A 308 24.37 3.77 -13.48
CA THR A 308 25.15 4.64 -14.40
C THR A 308 24.71 6.09 -14.30
N TRP A 309 23.41 6.34 -14.18
CA TRP A 309 22.87 7.69 -14.00
C TRP A 309 23.27 8.28 -12.64
N LEU A 310 23.16 7.52 -11.54
CA LEU A 310 23.59 7.97 -10.21
C LEU A 310 25.09 8.23 -10.16
N LEU A 311 25.91 7.40 -10.81
CA LEU A 311 27.34 7.61 -10.90
C LEU A 311 27.69 8.94 -11.58
N SER A 312 26.89 9.40 -12.54
CA SER A 312 27.08 10.74 -13.15
C SER A 312 26.72 11.91 -12.24
N GLN A 313 26.06 11.65 -11.10
CA GLN A 313 25.71 12.66 -10.08
C GLN A 313 26.68 12.67 -8.89
N THR A 314 27.69 11.77 -8.87
CA THR A 314 28.68 11.72 -7.79
C THR A 314 29.67 12.89 -7.90
N GLN A 315 30.15 13.33 -6.76
CA GLN A 315 31.27 14.27 -6.61
C GLN A 315 32.48 13.55 -6.02
N GLU A 316 33.67 13.93 -6.39
CA GLU A 316 34.89 13.38 -5.81
C GLU A 316 35.22 14.05 -4.48
N ILE A 317 35.23 13.26 -3.40
CA ILE A 317 35.55 13.73 -2.06
C ILE A 317 36.57 12.76 -1.45
N ASN A 318 37.74 13.27 -1.11
CA ASN A 318 38.85 12.49 -0.55
C ASN A 318 39.24 11.26 -1.40
N GLY A 319 39.16 11.38 -2.73
CA GLY A 319 39.47 10.29 -3.66
C GLY A 319 38.35 9.27 -3.89
N GLU A 320 37.19 9.46 -3.26
CA GLU A 320 35.99 8.63 -3.47
C GLU A 320 34.89 9.38 -4.19
N LYS A 321 34.21 8.71 -5.13
CA LYS A 321 33.04 9.27 -5.82
C LYS A 321 31.78 9.00 -5.01
N ARG A 322 31.19 10.06 -4.42
CA ARG A 322 30.03 9.96 -3.54
C ARG A 322 28.97 11.04 -3.84
N ILE A 323 27.72 10.74 -3.51
CA ILE A 323 26.60 11.66 -3.48
C ILE A 323 26.42 12.07 -2.02
N THR A 324 26.61 13.35 -1.72
CA THR A 324 26.56 13.89 -0.34
C THR A 324 25.36 14.81 -0.10
N ASN A 325 24.81 15.37 -1.16
CA ASN A 325 23.69 16.32 -1.13
C ASN A 325 22.30 15.66 -1.12
N LYS A 326 22.25 14.33 -1.10
CA LYS A 326 21.01 13.55 -1.05
C LYS A 326 21.03 12.55 0.09
N SER A 327 19.87 12.44 0.76
CA SER A 327 19.57 11.38 1.72
C SER A 327 18.72 10.32 1.00
N LEU A 328 19.25 9.09 0.91
CA LEU A 328 18.62 7.98 0.19
C LEU A 328 17.82 7.09 1.13
N LEU A 329 16.57 6.78 0.75
CA LEU A 329 15.78 5.69 1.28
C LEU A 329 15.50 4.67 0.18
N ILE A 330 15.88 3.42 0.40
CA ILE A 330 15.51 2.29 -0.45
C ILE A 330 14.46 1.46 0.27
N ILE A 331 13.30 1.29 -0.36
CA ILE A 331 12.26 0.33 0.04
C ILE A 331 12.37 -0.87 -0.90
N ASP A 332 12.56 -2.05 -0.35
CA ASP A 332 12.65 -3.29 -1.13
C ASP A 332 11.44 -4.17 -0.85
N ASP A 333 10.43 -4.09 -1.71
CA ASP A 333 9.23 -4.92 -1.61
C ASP A 333 9.53 -6.34 -2.14
N GLU A 334 9.09 -7.37 -1.42
CA GLU A 334 9.50 -8.76 -1.63
C GLU A 334 11.05 -8.93 -1.53
N ALA A 335 11.63 -8.46 -0.42
CA ALA A 335 13.09 -8.44 -0.23
C ALA A 335 13.74 -9.84 -0.19
N ASP A 336 12.97 -10.89 0.06
CA ASP A 336 13.37 -12.30 -0.05
C ASP A 336 13.51 -12.76 -1.50
N ASN A 337 12.97 -12.00 -2.47
CA ASN A 337 12.96 -12.36 -3.89
C ASN A 337 13.96 -11.53 -4.69
N ALA A 338 14.94 -12.19 -5.29
CA ALA A 338 15.99 -11.62 -6.16
C ALA A 338 17.01 -10.67 -5.48
N SER A 339 16.70 -10.07 -4.33
CA SER A 339 17.61 -9.17 -3.61
C SER A 339 18.67 -9.92 -2.80
N ILE A 340 18.42 -11.19 -2.49
CA ILE A 340 19.32 -12.02 -1.70
C ILE A 340 20.48 -12.54 -2.54
N ASN A 341 21.66 -12.55 -1.94
CA ASN A 341 22.82 -13.21 -2.52
C ASN A 341 22.78 -14.72 -2.22
N THR A 342 22.45 -15.52 -3.23
CA THR A 342 22.40 -16.98 -3.13
C THR A 342 23.74 -17.65 -3.47
N LYS A 343 24.76 -16.86 -3.78
CA LYS A 343 26.10 -17.34 -4.14
C LYS A 343 26.94 -17.60 -2.90
N LYS A 344 27.93 -18.49 -3.05
CA LYS A 344 28.92 -18.77 -1.99
C LYS A 344 29.72 -17.51 -1.63
N ALA A 345 30.33 -17.57 -0.48
CA ALA A 345 31.06 -16.45 0.10
C ALA A 345 32.21 -15.90 -0.76
N ASP A 346 32.88 -16.78 -1.47
CA ASP A 346 34.02 -16.52 -2.34
C ASP A 346 33.66 -16.19 -3.79
N GLU A 347 32.36 -16.30 -4.14
CA GLU A 347 31.85 -15.95 -5.46
C GLU A 347 31.32 -14.49 -5.51
N ALA A 348 31.32 -13.91 -6.71
CA ALA A 348 30.68 -12.62 -6.93
C ALA A 348 29.17 -12.68 -6.59
N PRO A 349 28.60 -11.65 -5.95
CA PRO A 349 27.19 -11.66 -5.56
C PRO A 349 26.27 -11.82 -6.76
N THR A 350 25.03 -12.25 -6.52
CA THR A 350 24.00 -12.27 -7.58
C THR A 350 23.88 -10.90 -8.22
N ALA A 351 23.60 -10.86 -9.51
CA ALA A 351 23.65 -9.60 -10.26
C ALA A 351 22.73 -8.51 -9.69
N ILE A 352 21.52 -8.85 -9.23
CA ILE A 352 20.57 -7.90 -8.65
C ILE A 352 21.09 -7.39 -7.31
N ASN A 353 21.47 -8.28 -6.38
CA ASN A 353 22.07 -7.90 -5.10
C ASN A 353 23.27 -6.96 -5.30
N GLY A 354 24.20 -7.35 -6.18
CA GLY A 354 25.38 -6.53 -6.50
C GLY A 354 25.03 -5.12 -7.00
N TRP A 355 23.99 -4.96 -7.81
CA TRP A 355 23.56 -3.64 -8.28
C TRP A 355 22.90 -2.82 -7.18
N ILE A 356 22.05 -3.42 -6.32
CA ILE A 356 21.43 -2.72 -5.18
C ILE A 356 22.53 -2.16 -4.26
N ARG A 357 23.53 -2.99 -3.92
CA ARG A 357 24.68 -2.59 -3.09
C ARG A 357 25.49 -1.47 -3.74
N LYS A 358 25.77 -1.55 -5.05
CA LYS A 358 26.47 -0.49 -5.79
C LYS A 358 25.70 0.82 -5.78
N ILE A 359 24.37 0.78 -6.01
CA ILE A 359 23.49 1.95 -5.96
C ILE A 359 23.55 2.60 -4.58
N ALA A 360 23.35 1.82 -3.50
CA ALA A 360 23.44 2.32 -2.13
C ALA A 360 24.84 2.89 -1.83
N GLY A 361 25.89 2.22 -2.30
CA GLY A 361 27.28 2.61 -2.10
C GLY A 361 27.70 3.94 -2.75
N HIS A 362 26.92 4.51 -3.67
CA HIS A 362 27.18 5.86 -4.17
C HIS A 362 26.82 6.94 -3.15
N PHE A 363 26.01 6.64 -2.16
CA PHE A 363 25.55 7.63 -1.19
C PHE A 363 26.39 7.61 0.09
N TYR A 364 26.61 8.78 0.63
CA TYR A 364 27.27 8.95 1.92
C TYR A 364 26.38 8.47 3.07
N ARG A 365 25.07 8.58 2.86
CA ARG A 365 24.03 8.22 3.84
C ARG A 365 22.88 7.52 3.13
N PHE A 366 22.56 6.32 3.53
CA PHE A 366 21.39 5.61 3.03
C PHE A 366 20.70 4.79 4.10
N GLY A 367 19.39 4.67 3.96
CA GLY A 367 18.53 3.71 4.63
C GLY A 367 18.02 2.68 3.63
N TYR A 368 18.06 1.41 4.01
CA TYR A 368 17.48 0.31 3.26
C TYR A 368 16.49 -0.42 4.16
N VAL A 369 15.24 -0.56 3.72
CA VAL A 369 14.18 -1.26 4.45
C VAL A 369 13.57 -2.32 3.54
N GLY A 370 13.87 -3.58 3.83
CA GLY A 370 13.27 -4.72 3.15
C GLY A 370 11.88 -5.04 3.74
N TYR A 371 10.94 -5.38 2.89
CA TYR A 371 9.61 -5.86 3.26
C TYR A 371 9.42 -7.28 2.70
N THR A 372 9.07 -8.23 3.55
CA THR A 372 8.85 -9.62 3.14
C THR A 372 7.77 -10.32 3.96
N ALA A 373 7.19 -11.37 3.40
CA ALA A 373 6.35 -12.31 4.14
C ALA A 373 7.12 -13.58 4.56
N THR A 374 8.28 -13.83 3.93
CA THR A 374 9.10 -15.04 4.08
C THR A 374 10.56 -14.68 4.42
N PRO A 375 10.85 -14.30 5.68
CA PRO A 375 12.12 -13.66 6.05
C PRO A 375 13.33 -14.60 6.07
N PHE A 376 13.14 -15.91 5.89
CA PHE A 376 14.21 -16.89 6.07
C PHE A 376 15.47 -16.57 5.28
N ALA A 377 15.34 -16.23 4.00
CA ALA A 377 16.48 -15.90 3.16
C ALA A 377 17.22 -14.62 3.62
N ASN A 378 16.51 -13.66 4.20
CA ASN A 378 17.08 -12.40 4.68
C ASN A 378 17.82 -12.54 6.01
N ILE A 379 17.33 -13.37 6.93
CA ILE A 379 17.96 -13.57 8.25
C ILE A 379 19.18 -14.50 8.20
N PHE A 380 19.31 -15.29 7.14
CA PHE A 380 20.49 -16.17 6.94
C PHE A 380 21.61 -15.52 6.11
N ILE A 381 21.51 -14.24 5.75
CA ILE A 381 22.62 -13.50 5.15
C ILE A 381 23.77 -13.42 6.15
N PRO A 382 25.03 -13.78 5.78
CA PRO A 382 26.18 -13.74 6.68
C PRO A 382 26.44 -12.33 7.23
N LEU A 383 26.65 -12.22 8.55
CA LEU A 383 26.89 -10.97 9.26
C LEU A 383 28.24 -10.30 8.95
N ASP A 384 29.23 -11.09 8.59
CA ASP A 384 30.64 -10.69 8.35
C ASP A 384 30.83 -10.01 6.99
N LYS A 385 29.78 -10.00 6.16
CA LYS A 385 29.85 -9.43 4.82
C LYS A 385 29.12 -8.08 4.73
N ASP A 386 29.67 -7.23 3.88
CA ASP A 386 28.97 -6.02 3.45
C ASP A 386 27.86 -6.41 2.48
N ASP A 387 26.75 -6.95 3.00
CA ASP A 387 25.56 -7.37 2.27
C ASP A 387 24.31 -6.69 2.84
N LEU A 388 23.13 -7.06 2.36
CA LEU A 388 21.83 -6.47 2.73
C LEU A 388 21.24 -7.06 4.03
N PHE A 389 22.08 -7.65 4.90
CA PHE A 389 21.63 -8.13 6.20
C PHE A 389 21.01 -6.98 7.03
N PRO A 390 19.82 -7.16 7.63
CA PRO A 390 19.10 -6.11 8.37
C PRO A 390 19.72 -5.84 9.76
N ARG A 391 20.90 -5.23 9.79
CA ARG A 391 21.66 -4.99 11.04
C ARG A 391 21.03 -3.97 11.97
N ALA A 392 20.25 -3.02 11.43
CA ALA A 392 19.69 -1.95 12.26
C ALA A 392 18.46 -2.42 13.04
N PHE A 393 17.55 -3.13 12.39
CA PHE A 393 16.33 -3.64 13.02
C PHE A 393 15.66 -4.76 12.21
N ILE A 394 14.87 -5.57 12.91
CA ILE A 394 13.88 -6.50 12.33
C ILE A 394 12.58 -6.28 13.08
N ILE A 395 11.51 -5.99 12.35
CA ILE A 395 10.18 -5.75 12.91
C ILE A 395 9.20 -6.79 12.36
N ASN A 396 8.40 -7.38 13.25
CA ASN A 396 7.25 -8.19 12.86
C ASN A 396 5.99 -7.32 12.82
N LEU A 397 5.39 -7.21 11.64
CA LEU A 397 4.14 -6.50 11.40
C LEU A 397 2.95 -7.42 11.71
N PRO A 398 2.22 -7.23 12.81
CA PRO A 398 1.12 -8.10 13.15
C PRO A 398 -0.04 -7.91 12.16
N ALA A 399 -0.72 -9.02 11.86
CA ALA A 399 -1.93 -8.96 11.06
C ALA A 399 -3.12 -8.52 11.94
N PRO A 400 -4.04 -7.71 11.43
CA PRO A 400 -5.25 -7.35 12.16
C PRO A 400 -6.16 -8.57 12.37
N SER A 401 -6.99 -8.58 13.41
CA SER A 401 -7.84 -9.72 13.79
C SER A 401 -8.82 -10.19 12.71
N ASN A 402 -9.18 -9.30 11.78
CA ASN A 402 -10.04 -9.63 10.63
C ASN A 402 -9.24 -10.18 9.42
N TYR A 403 -7.93 -10.33 9.54
CA TYR A 403 -7.10 -10.94 8.52
C TYR A 403 -7.34 -12.45 8.47
N ILE A 404 -7.54 -12.98 7.27
CA ILE A 404 -7.67 -14.42 7.00
C ILE A 404 -6.39 -14.88 6.31
N GLY A 405 -5.45 -15.36 7.10
CA GLY A 405 -4.17 -15.88 6.65
C GLY A 405 -4.01 -17.38 6.85
N ALA A 406 -2.80 -17.86 6.62
CA ALA A 406 -2.45 -19.28 6.70
C ALA A 406 -2.82 -19.90 8.06
N GLU A 407 -2.67 -19.16 9.14
CA GLU A 407 -2.99 -19.61 10.51
C GLU A 407 -4.45 -19.99 10.66
N LYS A 408 -5.39 -19.12 10.21
CA LYS A 408 -6.83 -19.39 10.25
C LYS A 408 -7.29 -20.45 9.25
N ILE A 409 -6.50 -20.71 8.20
CA ILE A 409 -6.83 -21.67 7.16
C ILE A 409 -6.27 -23.04 7.46
N PHE A 410 -5.00 -23.12 7.91
CA PHE A 410 -4.27 -24.38 8.07
C PHE A 410 -3.93 -24.71 9.53
N GLY A 411 -4.08 -23.74 10.47
CA GLY A 411 -3.65 -23.85 11.86
C GLY A 411 -2.16 -23.60 12.05
N THR A 412 -1.78 -23.44 13.30
CA THR A 412 -0.37 -23.27 13.74
C THR A 412 0.13 -24.43 14.58
N SER A 413 -0.78 -25.27 15.09
CA SER A 413 -0.43 -26.38 15.97
C SER A 413 0.23 -27.52 15.18
N LEU A 414 1.40 -27.92 15.63
CA LEU A 414 2.08 -29.14 15.20
C LEU A 414 1.56 -30.38 15.97
N GLU A 415 0.75 -30.19 17.00
CA GLU A 415 0.20 -31.26 17.80
C GLU A 415 -1.16 -31.74 17.24
N VAL A 416 -1.22 -33.03 16.97
CA VAL A 416 -2.35 -33.73 16.30
C VAL A 416 -3.65 -33.70 17.13
N ASN A 417 -3.62 -33.25 18.39
CA ASN A 417 -4.73 -33.34 19.37
C ASN A 417 -5.36 -31.99 19.74
N ASP A 418 -4.86 -30.86 19.21
CA ASP A 418 -5.50 -29.57 19.44
C ASP A 418 -6.70 -29.42 18.49
N THR A 419 -7.90 -29.55 19.05
CA THR A 419 -9.12 -29.12 18.40
C THR A 419 -9.12 -27.60 18.33
N ASN A 420 -8.50 -27.04 17.30
CA ASN A 420 -8.47 -25.61 17.05
C ASN A 420 -9.87 -25.18 16.56
N ASP A 421 -10.73 -24.76 17.48
CA ASP A 421 -12.08 -24.24 17.19
C ASP A 421 -12.06 -22.97 16.31
N ASP A 422 -10.90 -22.36 16.10
CA ASP A 422 -10.71 -21.14 15.30
C ASP A 422 -10.43 -21.40 13.79
N LEU A 423 -10.29 -22.67 13.38
CA LEU A 423 -10.02 -22.99 11.99
C LEU A 423 -11.26 -22.79 11.11
N LEU A 424 -11.07 -22.09 10.01
CA LEU A 424 -12.13 -21.95 9.01
C LEU A 424 -12.28 -23.26 8.22
N PRO A 425 -13.49 -23.87 8.12
CA PRO A 425 -13.72 -25.14 7.43
C PRO A 425 -13.75 -24.96 5.90
N ILE A 426 -12.74 -24.31 5.35
CA ILE A 426 -12.68 -23.94 3.91
C ILE A 426 -11.70 -24.78 3.10
N VAL A 427 -10.86 -25.58 3.74
CA VAL A 427 -9.92 -26.48 3.06
C VAL A 427 -10.55 -27.86 2.88
N ARG A 428 -10.53 -28.37 1.67
CA ARG A 428 -11.01 -29.71 1.34
C ARG A 428 -9.96 -30.49 0.59
N ARG A 429 -9.73 -31.76 0.99
CA ARG A 429 -8.87 -32.68 0.24
C ARG A 429 -9.59 -33.12 -1.03
N ILE A 430 -8.88 -33.13 -2.14
CA ILE A 430 -9.37 -33.58 -3.46
C ILE A 430 -8.60 -34.84 -3.81
N ASN A 431 -9.35 -35.92 -4.12
CA ASN A 431 -8.77 -37.22 -4.43
C ASN A 431 -9.19 -37.72 -5.82
N ASP A 432 -10.07 -37.00 -6.53
CA ASP A 432 -10.67 -37.42 -7.79
C ASP A 432 -10.01 -36.82 -9.04
N TYR A 433 -8.86 -36.17 -8.90
CA TYR A 433 -8.19 -35.46 -9.99
C TYR A 433 -7.31 -36.36 -10.86
N GLN A 434 -6.73 -37.45 -10.32
CA GLN A 434 -5.66 -38.22 -10.95
C GLN A 434 -6.10 -38.91 -12.26
N SER A 435 -7.41 -39.29 -12.38
CA SER A 435 -7.94 -39.84 -13.61
C SER A 435 -8.18 -38.80 -14.72
N PHE A 436 -8.17 -37.53 -14.39
CA PHE A 436 -8.37 -36.40 -15.31
C PHE A 436 -7.06 -35.65 -15.58
N PHE A 437 -6.28 -35.46 -14.54
CA PHE A 437 -4.98 -34.73 -14.55
C PHE A 437 -3.96 -35.56 -13.79
N PRO A 438 -3.36 -36.60 -14.40
CA PRO A 438 -2.31 -37.40 -13.74
C PRO A 438 -1.05 -36.51 -13.46
N ASP A 439 -0.29 -36.88 -12.43
CA ASP A 439 0.92 -36.13 -12.04
C ASP A 439 1.95 -36.04 -13.17
N SER A 440 1.88 -36.93 -14.16
CA SER A 440 2.70 -36.91 -15.39
C SER A 440 2.15 -36.05 -16.52
N HIS A 441 1.00 -35.37 -16.32
CA HIS A 441 0.37 -34.52 -17.33
C HIS A 441 1.30 -33.44 -17.87
N LYS A 442 1.35 -33.30 -19.19
CA LYS A 442 2.20 -32.32 -19.90
C LYS A 442 1.33 -31.32 -20.64
N LYS A 443 1.90 -30.20 -20.98
CA LYS A 443 1.24 -29.11 -21.70
C LYS A 443 0.60 -29.55 -23.03
N ASP A 444 1.20 -30.52 -23.69
CA ASP A 444 0.79 -31.00 -25.02
C ASP A 444 -0.13 -32.24 -24.98
N ASP A 445 -0.51 -32.69 -23.75
CA ASP A 445 -1.48 -33.75 -23.60
C ASP A 445 -2.89 -33.26 -23.94
N GLU A 446 -3.74 -34.16 -24.47
CA GLU A 446 -5.12 -33.82 -24.78
C GLU A 446 -5.87 -33.43 -23.50
N PRO A 447 -6.67 -32.35 -23.55
CA PRO A 447 -7.46 -31.94 -22.41
C PRO A 447 -8.49 -32.99 -22.05
N PRO A 448 -8.81 -33.19 -20.76
CA PRO A 448 -9.79 -34.17 -20.34
C PRO A 448 -11.19 -33.82 -20.92
N THR A 449 -11.92 -34.83 -21.33
CA THR A 449 -13.30 -34.70 -21.92
C THR A 449 -14.36 -34.34 -20.89
N SER A 450 -14.05 -34.46 -19.59
CA SER A 450 -14.94 -34.13 -18.47
C SER A 450 -14.13 -33.56 -17.30
N LEU A 451 -14.81 -32.95 -16.34
CA LEU A 451 -14.17 -32.37 -15.17
C LEU A 451 -14.42 -33.26 -13.94
N PRO A 452 -13.45 -33.33 -13.00
CA PRO A 452 -13.64 -33.96 -11.70
C PRO A 452 -14.87 -33.41 -10.97
N ILE A 453 -15.58 -34.24 -10.23
CA ILE A 453 -16.78 -33.83 -9.47
C ILE A 453 -16.41 -32.76 -8.44
N SER A 454 -15.24 -32.89 -7.81
CA SER A 454 -14.71 -31.86 -6.89
C SER A 454 -14.56 -30.51 -7.55
N LEU A 455 -14.00 -30.42 -8.77
CA LEU A 455 -13.83 -29.18 -9.52
C LEU A 455 -15.17 -28.59 -9.95
N GLN A 456 -16.12 -29.44 -10.43
CA GLN A 456 -17.48 -28.99 -10.74
C GLN A 456 -18.18 -28.39 -9.51
N THR A 457 -18.00 -29.02 -8.33
CA THR A 457 -18.53 -28.52 -7.06
C THR A 457 -17.89 -27.19 -6.69
N ALA A 458 -16.58 -27.06 -6.82
CA ALA A 458 -15.85 -25.82 -6.54
C ALA A 458 -16.33 -24.68 -7.43
N ILE A 459 -16.53 -24.91 -8.72
CA ILE A 459 -17.08 -23.92 -9.66
C ILE A 459 -18.50 -23.49 -9.24
N LYS A 460 -19.36 -24.41 -8.88
CA LYS A 460 -20.71 -24.10 -8.40
C LYS A 460 -20.68 -23.29 -7.12
N CYS A 461 -19.83 -23.65 -6.16
CA CYS A 461 -19.62 -22.86 -4.93
C CYS A 461 -19.12 -21.44 -5.21
N PHE A 462 -18.21 -21.28 -6.16
CA PHE A 462 -17.73 -19.97 -6.57
C PHE A 462 -18.86 -19.11 -7.15
N ILE A 463 -19.69 -19.66 -8.06
CA ILE A 463 -20.84 -18.96 -8.64
C ILE A 463 -21.82 -18.53 -7.54
N VAL A 464 -22.15 -19.43 -6.61
CA VAL A 464 -23.04 -19.10 -5.48
C VAL A 464 -22.43 -18.00 -4.59
N THR A 465 -21.14 -18.06 -4.33
CA THR A 465 -20.43 -17.03 -3.57
C THR A 465 -20.50 -15.66 -4.27
N CYS A 466 -20.31 -15.62 -5.58
CA CYS A 466 -20.48 -14.40 -6.37
C CYS A 466 -21.91 -13.85 -6.26
N ALA A 467 -22.91 -14.70 -6.38
CA ALA A 467 -24.32 -14.31 -6.24
C ALA A 467 -24.64 -13.75 -4.84
N ILE A 468 -24.13 -14.39 -3.78
CA ILE A 468 -24.28 -13.91 -2.39
C ILE A 468 -23.62 -12.54 -2.22
N ARG A 469 -22.44 -12.32 -2.80
CA ARG A 469 -21.76 -11.02 -2.73
C ARG A 469 -22.53 -9.91 -3.44
N ILE A 470 -23.10 -10.21 -4.61
CA ILE A 470 -23.99 -9.28 -5.34
C ILE A 470 -25.23 -8.96 -4.50
N ALA A 471 -25.88 -9.99 -3.93
CA ALA A 471 -27.05 -9.81 -3.07
C ALA A 471 -26.76 -8.98 -1.79
N ARG A 472 -25.49 -8.96 -1.33
CA ARG A 472 -25.02 -8.11 -0.23
C ARG A 472 -24.59 -6.72 -0.68
N GLY A 473 -24.85 -6.31 -1.93
CA GLY A 473 -24.47 -4.99 -2.46
C GLY A 473 -22.98 -4.83 -2.81
N GLN A 474 -22.22 -5.91 -2.87
CA GLN A 474 -20.78 -5.88 -3.22
C GLN A 474 -20.57 -6.01 -4.74
N THR A 475 -21.29 -5.24 -5.54
CA THR A 475 -21.31 -5.33 -7.01
C THR A 475 -20.01 -4.92 -7.66
N ASP A 476 -19.28 -3.97 -7.06
CA ASP A 476 -18.04 -3.40 -7.61
C ASP A 476 -16.79 -4.18 -7.15
N LYS A 477 -16.96 -5.24 -6.39
CA LYS A 477 -15.83 -6.04 -5.89
C LYS A 477 -15.48 -7.16 -6.87
N HIS A 478 -14.20 -7.22 -7.24
CA HIS A 478 -13.69 -8.28 -8.10
C HIS A 478 -13.85 -9.66 -7.47
N ASN A 479 -14.27 -10.64 -8.29
CA ASN A 479 -14.31 -12.05 -7.92
C ASN A 479 -13.42 -12.83 -8.89
N SER A 480 -12.56 -13.69 -8.36
CA SER A 480 -11.70 -14.55 -9.17
C SER A 480 -11.59 -15.93 -8.55
N MET A 481 -11.43 -16.92 -9.40
CA MET A 481 -11.15 -18.32 -9.05
C MET A 481 -9.89 -18.73 -9.81
N LEU A 482 -8.96 -19.35 -9.12
CA LEU A 482 -7.78 -19.96 -9.72
C LEU A 482 -8.00 -21.48 -9.77
N ILE A 483 -7.75 -22.08 -10.94
CA ILE A 483 -7.84 -23.51 -11.18
C ILE A 483 -6.48 -24.00 -11.67
#